data_7aaa0198e2526a862c90eda963166a3c
#
_entry.id   7aaa0198e2526a862c90eda963166a3c
#
_cell.length_a   1.000
_cell.length_b   1.000
_cell.length_c   1.000
_cell.angle_alpha   90.00
_cell.angle_beta   90.00
_cell.angle_gamma   90.00
#
_symmetry.space_group_name_H-M   'P 1'
#
loop_
_entity.id
_entity.type
_entity.pdbx_description
1 polymer ?
#
loop_
_entity_poly.entity_id
_entity_poly.type
_entity_poly.pdbx_seq_one_letter_code
_entity_poly.pdbx_strand_id
1 'polypeptide(L)'
;MAGAVALVGIGCRFPGGIDSPASFWEFLTEGGVATAPMPADRWAAYQGISEEFTAALRLAGRPGNFLGDVDGFDAEFFGISPREAQFMDPQQRLVLEVAWEALEHAGIAPASVAGSDAGVYIGTCSDDYGRRLLEDLPRIEAWTGIGAQLTGIANRLSHVLDLHGPSFVLDSACSASLVAVHLACQALLAGETSLALAGGVNIIGSPAYTLTLHAAGALSADGRSKPFDAEADGYG
;
A
#
# COMPACT_ATOMS: atom_id res chain seq x y z
N MET A 1 19.66 25.22 15.31
CA MET A 1 19.19 25.24 13.88
C MET A 1 18.33 24.00 13.73
N ALA A 2 17.14 24.12 13.18
CA ALA A 2 16.37 22.91 12.81
C ALA A 2 17.20 22.13 11.80
N GLY A 3 17.49 20.87 12.08
CA GLY A 3 18.19 19.99 11.16
C GLY A 3 17.39 19.80 9.89
N ALA A 4 18.05 19.63 8.74
CA ALA A 4 17.40 19.24 7.49
C ALA A 4 17.45 17.71 7.34
N VAL A 5 16.36 17.13 6.82
CA VAL A 5 16.29 15.73 6.43
C VAL A 5 16.30 15.66 4.90
N ALA A 6 17.13 14.79 4.33
CA ALA A 6 17.23 14.58 2.90
C ALA A 6 16.37 13.37 2.47
N LEU A 7 15.61 13.52 1.40
CA LEU A 7 15.02 12.41 0.66
C LEU A 7 16.07 11.91 -0.33
N VAL A 8 16.57 10.69 -0.13
CA VAL A 8 17.68 10.14 -0.91
C VAL A 8 17.23 9.09 -1.92
N GLY A 9 16.05 8.49 -1.73
CA GLY A 9 15.48 7.50 -2.64
C GLY A 9 13.96 7.51 -2.65
N ILE A 10 13.38 7.07 -3.75
CA ILE A 10 11.94 6.95 -3.96
C ILE A 10 11.67 5.66 -4.70
N GLY A 11 10.69 4.88 -4.22
CA GLY A 11 10.06 3.78 -4.93
C GLY A 11 8.55 3.99 -4.99
N CYS A 12 7.90 3.53 -6.03
CA CYS A 12 6.45 3.69 -6.18
C CYS A 12 5.80 2.63 -7.05
N ARG A 13 4.54 2.37 -6.76
CA ARG A 13 3.58 1.65 -7.60
C ARG A 13 2.26 2.41 -7.54
N PHE A 14 1.88 3.04 -8.64
CA PHE A 14 0.63 3.78 -8.72
C PHE A 14 -0.22 3.30 -9.90
N PRO A 15 -1.55 3.52 -9.85
CA PRO A 15 -2.42 3.30 -10.98
C PRO A 15 -1.93 4.03 -12.24
N GLY A 16 -2.29 3.50 -13.42
CA GLY A 16 -1.85 4.08 -14.71
C GLY A 16 -0.51 3.54 -15.21
N GLY A 17 -0.02 2.41 -14.64
CA GLY A 17 1.24 1.80 -15.07
C GLY A 17 2.49 2.51 -14.55
N ILE A 18 2.35 3.29 -13.50
CA ILE A 18 3.45 4.02 -12.87
C ILE A 18 4.18 3.08 -11.90
N ASP A 19 5.42 2.73 -12.24
CA ASP A 19 6.26 1.78 -11.51
C ASP A 19 7.64 2.33 -11.10
N SER A 20 7.91 3.57 -11.44
CA SER A 20 9.19 4.21 -11.17
C SER A 20 9.06 5.71 -10.95
N PRO A 21 10.03 6.38 -10.28
CA PRO A 21 10.04 7.84 -10.18
C PRO A 21 10.02 8.54 -11.53
N ALA A 22 10.64 7.95 -12.55
CA ALA A 22 10.69 8.50 -13.91
C ALA A 22 9.31 8.47 -14.57
N SER A 23 8.62 7.32 -14.58
CA SER A 23 7.26 7.17 -15.12
C SER A 23 6.25 8.02 -14.34
N PHE A 24 6.46 8.19 -13.03
CA PHE A 24 5.63 9.09 -12.22
C PHE A 24 5.80 10.56 -12.62
N TRP A 25 7.03 10.99 -12.84
CA TRP A 25 7.30 12.36 -13.30
C TRP A 25 6.71 12.64 -14.68
N GLU A 26 6.88 11.71 -15.62
CA GLU A 26 6.30 11.80 -16.96
C GLU A 26 4.77 11.93 -16.90
N PHE A 27 4.12 11.03 -16.13
CA PHE A 27 2.68 11.07 -15.90
C PHE A 27 2.19 12.43 -15.38
N LEU A 28 2.89 13.01 -14.40
CA LEU A 28 2.54 14.31 -13.83
C LEU A 28 2.72 15.46 -14.85
N THR A 29 3.81 15.44 -15.60
CA THR A 29 4.11 16.52 -16.56
C THR A 29 3.19 16.49 -17.78
N GLU A 30 2.67 15.32 -18.13
CA GLU A 30 1.69 15.15 -19.21
C GLU A 30 0.24 15.42 -18.76
N GLY A 31 0.02 15.67 -17.47
CA GLY A 31 -1.33 15.82 -16.90
C GLY A 31 -2.14 14.53 -16.94
N GLY A 32 -1.49 13.39 -16.72
CA GLY A 32 -2.06 12.06 -16.79
C GLY A 32 -3.24 11.85 -15.86
N VAL A 33 -4.14 10.96 -16.23
CA VAL A 33 -5.29 10.51 -15.43
C VAL A 33 -5.28 8.99 -15.38
N ALA A 34 -5.18 8.43 -14.18
CA ALA A 34 -5.08 6.99 -13.96
C ALA A 34 -6.43 6.28 -13.77
N THR A 35 -7.53 7.02 -13.86
CA THR A 35 -8.88 6.45 -13.69
C THR A 35 -9.14 5.40 -14.78
N ALA A 36 -9.49 4.20 -14.35
CA ALA A 36 -9.75 3.05 -15.22
C ALA A 36 -10.92 2.22 -14.68
N PRO A 37 -11.52 1.33 -15.48
CA PRO A 37 -12.42 0.33 -14.93
C PRO A 37 -11.74 -0.51 -13.86
N MET A 38 -12.50 -0.91 -12.85
CA MET A 38 -12.02 -1.84 -11.84
C MET A 38 -11.56 -3.15 -12.47
N PRO A 39 -10.40 -3.72 -12.08
CA PRO A 39 -9.96 -5.03 -12.56
C PRO A 39 -11.01 -6.11 -12.27
N ALA A 40 -11.34 -6.93 -13.30
CA ALA A 40 -12.48 -7.85 -13.26
C ALA A 40 -12.37 -8.93 -12.17
N ASP A 41 -11.17 -9.29 -11.80
CA ASP A 41 -10.82 -10.32 -10.80
C ASP A 41 -10.66 -9.78 -9.37
N ARG A 42 -10.51 -8.46 -9.21
CA ARG A 42 -10.21 -7.82 -7.92
C ARG A 42 -11.17 -8.26 -6.81
N TRP A 43 -12.45 -8.39 -7.10
CA TRP A 43 -13.48 -8.78 -6.16
C TRP A 43 -14.15 -10.12 -6.54
N ALA A 44 -13.43 -11.00 -7.24
CA ALA A 44 -13.94 -12.30 -7.68
C ALA A 44 -14.52 -13.15 -6.52
N ALA A 45 -13.93 -13.03 -5.33
CA ALA A 45 -14.39 -13.75 -4.14
C ALA A 45 -15.82 -13.36 -3.68
N TYR A 46 -16.34 -12.23 -4.12
CA TYR A 46 -17.69 -11.75 -3.79
C TYR A 46 -18.72 -12.04 -4.89
N GLN A 47 -18.28 -12.62 -6.02
CA GLN A 47 -19.16 -12.96 -7.14
C GLN A 47 -19.93 -14.24 -6.87
N GLY A 48 -21.19 -14.30 -7.33
CA GLY A 48 -22.01 -15.52 -7.27
C GLY A 48 -22.52 -15.89 -5.87
N ILE A 49 -22.38 -15.03 -4.86
CA ILE A 49 -22.87 -15.29 -3.50
C ILE A 49 -24.41 -15.20 -3.45
N SER A 50 -24.97 -14.08 -3.92
CA SER A 50 -26.42 -13.87 -4.05
C SER A 50 -26.74 -12.74 -5.03
N GLU A 51 -28.05 -12.51 -5.30
CA GLU A 51 -28.50 -11.38 -6.13
C GLU A 51 -28.20 -10.04 -5.46
N GLU A 52 -28.33 -9.95 -4.14
CA GLU A 52 -28.03 -8.74 -3.36
C GLU A 52 -26.53 -8.40 -3.44
N PHE A 53 -25.65 -9.42 -3.32
CA PHE A 53 -24.22 -9.22 -3.53
C PHE A 53 -23.91 -8.75 -4.95
N THR A 54 -24.55 -9.32 -5.95
CA THR A 54 -24.38 -8.91 -7.35
C THR A 54 -24.81 -7.45 -7.56
N ALA A 55 -25.93 -7.03 -6.95
CA ALA A 55 -26.38 -5.64 -7.00
C ALA A 55 -25.37 -4.69 -6.29
N ALA A 56 -24.87 -5.07 -5.12
CA ALA A 56 -23.84 -4.31 -4.41
C ALA A 56 -22.54 -4.18 -5.21
N LEU A 57 -22.06 -5.27 -5.82
CA LEU A 57 -20.87 -5.23 -6.69
C LEU A 57 -21.04 -4.27 -7.88
N ARG A 58 -22.23 -4.21 -8.47
CA ARG A 58 -22.52 -3.23 -9.55
C ARG A 58 -22.44 -1.78 -9.06
N LEU A 59 -22.90 -1.51 -7.83
CA LEU A 59 -22.79 -0.17 -7.23
C LEU A 59 -21.33 0.21 -6.92
N ALA A 60 -20.54 -0.75 -6.45
CA ALA A 60 -19.14 -0.54 -6.12
C ALA A 60 -18.24 -0.51 -7.37
N GLY A 61 -18.61 -1.20 -8.46
CA GLY A 61 -17.80 -1.40 -9.67
C GLY A 61 -17.71 -0.16 -10.57
N ARG A 62 -17.39 0.99 -9.97
CA ARG A 62 -17.18 2.26 -10.68
C ARG A 62 -15.75 2.38 -11.19
N PRO A 63 -15.50 3.22 -12.21
CA PRO A 63 -14.14 3.64 -12.53
C PRO A 63 -13.47 4.25 -11.31
N GLY A 64 -12.19 3.99 -11.16
CA GLY A 64 -11.36 4.49 -10.06
C GLY A 64 -9.88 4.28 -10.34
N ASN A 65 -9.06 4.46 -9.35
CA ASN A 65 -7.62 4.39 -9.48
C ASN A 65 -7.10 3.09 -8.85
N PHE A 66 -6.98 2.04 -9.66
CA PHE A 66 -6.59 0.70 -9.23
C PHE A 66 -5.23 0.30 -9.79
N LEU A 67 -4.42 -0.37 -8.96
CA LEU A 67 -3.28 -1.14 -9.48
C LEU A 67 -3.80 -2.33 -10.29
N GLY A 68 -3.19 -2.60 -11.42
CA GLY A 68 -3.55 -3.73 -12.28
C GLY A 68 -3.22 -5.06 -11.62
N ASP A 69 -1.94 -5.36 -11.50
CA ASP A 69 -1.42 -6.56 -10.83
C ASP A 69 -1.12 -6.27 -9.36
N VAL A 70 -1.69 -7.08 -8.47
CA VAL A 70 -1.39 -7.07 -7.03
C VAL A 70 -1.06 -8.48 -6.52
N ASP A 71 -1.06 -9.47 -7.40
CA ASP A 71 -0.82 -10.87 -7.07
C ASP A 71 0.63 -11.28 -7.33
N GLY A 72 1.29 -10.64 -8.30
CA GLY A 72 2.69 -10.86 -8.61
C GLY A 72 3.59 -10.54 -7.43
N PHE A 73 4.54 -11.44 -7.12
CA PHE A 73 5.53 -11.27 -6.07
C PHE A 73 6.66 -12.27 -6.21
N ASP A 74 7.90 -11.82 -6.22
CA ASP A 74 9.06 -12.69 -6.23
C ASP A 74 9.41 -13.16 -4.81
N ALA A 75 8.64 -14.15 -4.34
CA ALA A 75 8.80 -14.70 -2.99
C ALA A 75 10.19 -15.34 -2.77
N GLU A 76 10.75 -15.99 -3.80
CA GLU A 76 12.06 -16.62 -3.74
C GLU A 76 13.17 -15.59 -3.51
N PHE A 77 13.11 -14.46 -4.20
CA PHE A 77 14.04 -13.36 -4.03
C PHE A 77 14.12 -12.88 -2.57
N PHE A 78 12.98 -12.82 -1.88
CA PHE A 78 12.90 -12.40 -0.48
C PHE A 78 13.06 -13.56 0.53
N GLY A 79 13.38 -14.76 0.06
CA GLY A 79 13.51 -15.95 0.93
C GLY A 79 12.20 -16.41 1.57
N ILE A 80 11.06 -16.07 0.97
CA ILE A 80 9.72 -16.38 1.45
C ILE A 80 9.21 -17.64 0.73
N SER A 81 8.68 -18.60 1.48
CA SER A 81 8.12 -19.80 0.86
C SER A 81 6.87 -19.48 0.03
N PRO A 82 6.62 -20.22 -1.07
CA PRO A 82 5.39 -20.02 -1.87
C PRO A 82 4.11 -20.19 -1.03
N ARG A 83 4.14 -21.05 -0.02
CA ARG A 83 2.99 -21.24 0.89
C ARG A 83 2.75 -20.02 1.75
N GLU A 84 3.78 -19.47 2.34
CA GLU A 84 3.70 -18.23 3.11
C GLU A 84 3.21 -17.06 2.25
N ALA A 85 3.79 -16.89 1.06
CA ALA A 85 3.44 -15.82 0.13
C ALA A 85 1.94 -15.78 -0.23
N GLN A 86 1.28 -16.95 -0.30
CA GLN A 86 -0.16 -17.04 -0.56
C GLN A 86 -1.02 -16.42 0.55
N PHE A 87 -0.53 -16.40 1.79
CA PHE A 87 -1.23 -15.84 2.94
C PHE A 87 -0.84 -14.38 3.22
N MET A 88 0.22 -13.87 2.59
CA MET A 88 0.64 -12.47 2.77
C MET A 88 -0.37 -11.51 2.13
N ASP A 89 -0.78 -10.50 2.90
CA ASP A 89 -1.49 -9.36 2.36
C ASP A 89 -0.70 -8.78 1.16
N PRO A 90 -1.35 -8.52 0.01
CA PRO A 90 -0.70 -7.86 -1.12
C PRO A 90 0.06 -6.59 -0.74
N GLN A 91 -0.41 -5.85 0.27
CA GLN A 91 0.28 -4.67 0.79
C GLN A 91 1.66 -5.01 1.37
N GLN A 92 1.81 -6.15 2.06
CA GLN A 92 3.12 -6.60 2.56
C GLN A 92 4.08 -6.90 1.41
N ARG A 93 3.59 -7.54 0.35
CA ARG A 93 4.39 -7.90 -0.83
C ARG A 93 4.87 -6.67 -1.59
N LEU A 94 3.96 -5.76 -1.88
CA LEU A 94 4.28 -4.52 -2.59
C LEU A 94 5.26 -3.63 -1.81
N VAL A 95 5.10 -3.51 -0.50
CA VAL A 95 6.02 -2.69 0.31
C VAL A 95 7.42 -3.28 0.32
N LEU A 96 7.58 -4.60 0.33
CA LEU A 96 8.89 -5.23 0.21
C LEU A 96 9.61 -4.85 -1.09
N GLU A 97 8.92 -4.99 -2.23
CA GLU A 97 9.49 -4.66 -3.54
C GLU A 97 9.80 -3.16 -3.68
N VAL A 98 8.82 -2.32 -3.36
CA VAL A 98 8.96 -0.85 -3.51
C VAL A 98 10.03 -0.28 -2.56
N ALA A 99 10.16 -0.82 -1.35
CA ALA A 99 11.19 -0.39 -0.42
C ALA A 99 12.59 -0.83 -0.88
N TRP A 100 12.72 -2.03 -1.45
CA TRP A 100 13.95 -2.49 -2.08
C TRP A 100 14.39 -1.55 -3.21
N GLU A 101 13.47 -1.25 -4.12
CA GLU A 101 13.71 -0.32 -5.22
C GLU A 101 14.04 1.11 -4.75
N ALA A 102 13.43 1.56 -3.65
CA ALA A 102 13.76 2.86 -3.07
C ALA A 102 15.21 2.93 -2.57
N LEU A 103 15.72 1.84 -1.98
CA LEU A 103 17.13 1.74 -1.59
C LEU A 103 18.05 1.71 -2.82
N GLU A 104 17.72 0.94 -3.85
CA GLU A 104 18.48 0.94 -5.10
C GLU A 104 18.50 2.31 -5.77
N HIS A 105 17.36 3.01 -5.81
CA HIS A 105 17.24 4.37 -6.33
C HIS A 105 18.10 5.36 -5.52
N ALA A 106 18.26 5.13 -4.22
CA ALA A 106 19.16 5.91 -3.36
C ALA A 106 20.65 5.60 -3.58
N GLY A 107 20.97 4.57 -4.37
CA GLY A 107 22.33 4.05 -4.49
C GLY A 107 22.80 3.30 -3.23
N ILE A 108 21.87 2.88 -2.37
CA ILE A 108 22.15 2.13 -1.15
C ILE A 108 21.94 0.64 -1.44
N ALA A 109 22.98 -0.14 -1.35
CA ALA A 109 22.85 -1.59 -1.48
C ALA A 109 22.02 -2.14 -0.31
N PRO A 110 20.89 -2.86 -0.52
CA PRO A 110 20.03 -3.32 0.58
C PRO A 110 20.79 -4.14 1.63
N ALA A 111 21.77 -4.95 1.22
CA ALA A 111 22.60 -5.69 2.17
C ALA A 111 23.47 -4.80 3.08
N SER A 112 23.72 -3.54 2.71
CA SER A 112 24.55 -2.62 3.52
C SER A 112 23.82 -2.01 4.71
N VAL A 113 22.49 -2.12 4.77
CA VAL A 113 21.69 -1.63 5.89
C VAL A 113 21.41 -2.68 6.96
N ALA A 114 21.81 -3.93 6.72
CA ALA A 114 21.65 -5.02 7.68
C ALA A 114 22.36 -4.72 9.01
N GLY A 115 21.71 -5.03 10.12
CA GLY A 115 22.18 -4.75 11.48
C GLY A 115 22.16 -3.27 11.89
N SER A 116 21.65 -2.38 11.01
CA SER A 116 21.62 -0.93 11.30
C SER A 116 20.41 -0.52 12.15
N ASP A 117 20.46 0.73 12.64
CA ASP A 117 19.36 1.40 13.33
C ASP A 117 18.28 1.97 12.40
N ALA A 118 18.28 1.58 11.11
CA ALA A 118 17.31 2.07 10.15
C ALA A 118 15.88 1.76 10.60
N GLY A 119 15.01 2.78 10.54
CA GLY A 119 13.60 2.69 10.95
C GLY A 119 12.65 2.47 9.77
N VAL A 120 11.49 1.88 10.04
CA VAL A 120 10.41 1.63 9.06
C VAL A 120 9.10 2.19 9.57
N TYR A 121 8.52 3.11 8.81
CA TYR A 121 7.30 3.86 9.15
C TYR A 121 6.31 3.78 7.99
N ILE A 122 5.26 2.95 8.10
CA ILE A 122 4.33 2.71 6.99
C ILE A 122 2.91 3.10 7.40
N GLY A 123 2.31 4.00 6.62
CA GLY A 123 0.90 4.36 6.74
C GLY A 123 0.01 3.40 5.95
N THR A 124 -1.05 2.90 6.57
CA THR A 124 -2.12 2.14 5.89
C THR A 124 -3.42 2.27 6.65
N CYS A 125 -4.55 2.05 6.00
CA CYS A 125 -5.86 2.03 6.63
C CYS A 125 -6.76 0.87 6.15
N SER A 126 -6.29 0.02 5.23
CA SER A 126 -7.06 -1.11 4.71
C SER A 126 -6.57 -2.42 5.31
N ASP A 127 -7.48 -3.19 5.91
CA ASP A 127 -7.28 -4.54 6.42
C ASP A 127 -8.14 -5.59 5.68
N ASP A 128 -8.63 -5.23 4.51
CA ASP A 128 -9.58 -6.03 3.71
C ASP A 128 -9.13 -7.47 3.48
N TYR A 129 -7.86 -7.67 3.16
CA TYR A 129 -7.29 -8.99 2.92
C TYR A 129 -7.24 -9.82 4.20
N GLY A 130 -6.77 -9.22 5.28
CA GLY A 130 -6.68 -9.86 6.59
C GLY A 130 -8.04 -10.30 7.11
N ARG A 131 -9.07 -9.47 7.01
CA ARG A 131 -10.45 -9.83 7.38
C ARG A 131 -10.92 -11.05 6.62
N ARG A 132 -10.76 -11.07 5.30
CA ARG A 132 -11.18 -12.21 4.47
C ARG A 132 -10.45 -13.49 4.84
N LEU A 133 -9.15 -13.43 5.12
CA LEU A 133 -8.40 -14.59 5.56
C LEU A 133 -8.88 -15.16 6.90
N LEU A 134 -9.21 -14.28 7.85
CA LEU A 134 -9.63 -14.65 9.20
C LEU A 134 -11.09 -15.13 9.26
N GLU A 135 -11.92 -14.77 8.29
CA GLU A 135 -13.31 -15.25 8.19
C GLU A 135 -13.42 -16.65 7.57
N ASP A 136 -12.42 -17.10 6.81
CA ASP A 136 -12.39 -18.47 6.22
C ASP A 136 -11.87 -19.48 7.24
N LEU A 137 -12.65 -19.71 8.31
CA LEU A 137 -12.26 -20.55 9.44
C LEU A 137 -11.74 -21.93 9.04
N PRO A 138 -12.31 -22.65 8.03
CA PRO A 138 -11.79 -23.95 7.61
C PRO A 138 -10.37 -23.91 7.00
N ARG A 139 -9.91 -22.75 6.55
CA ARG A 139 -8.60 -22.56 5.92
C ARG A 139 -7.56 -21.88 6.80
N ILE A 140 -7.89 -21.64 8.07
CA ILE A 140 -6.92 -21.05 9.01
C ILE A 140 -5.75 -22.00 9.22
N GLU A 141 -4.54 -21.49 9.04
CA GLU A 141 -3.28 -22.17 9.32
C GLU A 141 -2.24 -21.23 9.94
N ALA A 142 -1.03 -21.70 10.19
CA ALA A 142 0.01 -20.96 10.88
C ALA A 142 0.35 -19.60 10.21
N TRP A 143 0.32 -19.55 8.88
CA TRP A 143 0.62 -18.33 8.12
C TRP A 143 -0.51 -17.31 8.08
N THR A 144 -1.75 -17.73 8.36
CA THR A 144 -2.93 -16.84 8.33
C THR A 144 -2.77 -15.64 9.25
N GLY A 145 -2.33 -15.87 10.49
CA GLY A 145 -2.17 -14.80 11.47
C GLY A 145 -1.16 -13.75 11.05
N ILE A 146 0.02 -14.17 10.61
CA ILE A 146 1.09 -13.25 10.18
C ILE A 146 0.71 -12.54 8.89
N GLY A 147 0.10 -13.26 7.95
CA GLY A 147 -0.32 -12.71 6.66
C GLY A 147 -1.46 -11.69 6.77
N ALA A 148 -2.35 -11.86 7.75
CA ALA A 148 -3.49 -10.99 7.98
C ALA A 148 -3.17 -9.72 8.81
N GLN A 149 -2.02 -9.68 9.51
CA GLN A 149 -1.70 -8.57 10.39
C GLN A 149 -1.11 -7.38 9.63
N LEU A 150 -1.69 -6.19 9.82
CA LEU A 150 -1.16 -4.95 9.24
C LEU A 150 0.27 -4.66 9.69
N THR A 151 0.62 -4.99 10.91
CA THR A 151 1.99 -4.84 11.44
C THR A 151 3.02 -5.59 10.59
N GLY A 152 2.61 -6.66 9.90
CA GLY A 152 3.44 -7.40 8.95
C GLY A 152 3.99 -6.53 7.82
N ILE A 153 3.31 -5.45 7.45
CA ILE A 153 3.73 -4.55 6.36
C ILE A 153 5.09 -3.90 6.68
N ALA A 154 5.27 -3.39 7.88
CA ALA A 154 6.53 -2.78 8.30
C ALA A 154 7.53 -3.81 8.86
N ASN A 155 7.05 -4.72 9.73
CA ASN A 155 7.94 -5.62 10.47
C ASN A 155 8.58 -6.67 9.56
N ARG A 156 7.89 -7.11 8.50
CA ARG A 156 8.47 -8.03 7.51
C ARG A 156 9.61 -7.36 6.73
N LEU A 157 9.45 -6.09 6.38
CA LEU A 157 10.50 -5.32 5.75
C LEU A 157 11.73 -5.21 6.66
N SER A 158 11.53 -4.88 7.95
CA SER A 158 12.61 -4.85 8.92
C SER A 158 13.29 -6.21 9.09
N HIS A 159 12.50 -7.31 9.07
CA HIS A 159 13.03 -8.65 9.17
C HIS A 159 13.87 -9.04 7.96
N VAL A 160 13.38 -8.79 6.74
CA VAL A 160 14.08 -9.14 5.49
C VAL A 160 15.37 -8.35 5.32
N LEU A 161 15.38 -7.08 5.71
CA LEU A 161 16.56 -6.21 5.61
C LEU A 161 17.44 -6.22 6.86
N ASP A 162 17.08 -7.01 7.91
CA ASP A 162 17.77 -7.06 9.21
C ASP A 162 17.95 -5.66 9.82
N LEU A 163 16.83 -4.89 9.91
CA LEU A 163 16.82 -3.55 10.48
C LEU A 163 16.46 -3.59 11.97
N HIS A 164 17.17 -2.83 12.79
CA HIS A 164 17.01 -2.84 14.25
C HIS A 164 16.39 -1.54 14.80
N GLY A 165 16.09 -0.57 13.95
CA GLY A 165 15.41 0.66 14.32
C GLY A 165 13.90 0.48 14.58
N PRO A 166 13.18 1.58 14.90
CA PRO A 166 11.74 1.55 15.07
C PRO A 166 11.03 1.00 13.83
N SER A 167 10.06 0.09 14.03
CA SER A 167 9.33 -0.54 12.93
C SER A 167 7.86 -0.67 13.29
N PHE A 168 7.00 0.09 12.63
CA PHE A 168 5.57 0.06 12.89
C PHE A 168 4.72 0.57 11.72
N VAL A 169 3.49 0.14 11.76
CA VAL A 169 2.42 0.63 10.90
C VAL A 169 1.56 1.62 11.67
N LEU A 170 1.11 2.67 11.01
CA LEU A 170 0.21 3.66 11.59
C LEU A 170 -1.02 3.86 10.71
N ASP A 171 -2.13 4.18 11.36
CA ASP A 171 -3.38 4.56 10.72
C ASP A 171 -3.83 5.93 11.24
N SER A 172 -3.88 6.89 10.36
CA SER A 172 -4.53 8.19 10.52
C SER A 172 -5.41 8.49 9.29
N ALA A 173 -6.01 7.44 8.75
CA ALA A 173 -6.81 7.46 7.53
C ALA A 173 -6.03 8.07 6.34
N CYS A 174 -6.63 8.98 5.58
CA CYS A 174 -6.03 9.57 4.37
C CYS A 174 -4.69 10.27 4.59
N SER A 175 -4.36 10.64 5.83
CA SER A 175 -3.11 11.32 6.18
C SER A 175 -1.98 10.35 6.60
N ALA A 176 -2.23 9.05 6.68
CA ALA A 176 -1.32 8.08 7.28
C ALA A 176 0.10 8.13 6.69
N SER A 177 0.24 8.19 5.37
CA SER A 177 1.56 8.24 4.72
C SER A 177 2.35 9.50 5.06
N LEU A 178 1.70 10.67 5.14
CA LEU A 178 2.37 11.92 5.52
C LEU A 178 2.74 11.94 7.01
N VAL A 179 1.92 11.33 7.87
CA VAL A 179 2.25 11.14 9.30
C VAL A 179 3.44 10.21 9.43
N ALA A 180 3.52 9.13 8.64
CA ALA A 180 4.69 8.24 8.61
C ALA A 180 5.98 9.00 8.26
N VAL A 181 5.95 9.83 7.22
CA VAL A 181 7.09 10.71 6.84
C VAL A 181 7.43 11.68 7.98
N HIS A 182 6.43 12.29 8.61
CA HIS A 182 6.65 13.20 9.75
C HIS A 182 7.37 12.51 10.91
N LEU A 183 6.91 11.33 11.31
CA LEU A 183 7.51 10.56 12.41
C LEU A 183 8.93 10.11 12.07
N ALA A 184 9.16 9.67 10.83
CA ALA A 184 10.51 9.35 10.35
C ALA A 184 11.46 10.55 10.43
N CYS A 185 11.00 11.73 9.99
CA CYS A 185 11.78 12.97 10.12
C CYS A 185 12.08 13.31 11.59
N GLN A 186 11.11 13.13 12.49
CA GLN A 186 11.33 13.36 13.93
C GLN A 186 12.38 12.41 14.50
N ALA A 187 12.30 11.11 14.19
CA ALA A 187 13.26 10.11 14.64
C ALA A 187 14.68 10.41 14.14
N LEU A 188 14.83 10.79 12.88
CA LEU A 188 16.12 11.22 12.30
C LEU A 188 16.69 12.46 12.98
N LEU A 189 15.86 13.47 13.25
CA LEU A 189 16.27 14.71 13.92
C LEU A 189 16.61 14.49 15.40
N ALA A 190 15.95 13.53 16.05
CA ALA A 190 16.24 13.13 17.41
C ALA A 190 17.48 12.23 17.54
N GLY A 191 18.01 11.71 16.43
CA GLY A 191 19.12 10.76 16.42
C GLY A 191 18.73 9.35 16.88
N GLU A 192 17.44 9.02 16.81
CA GLU A 192 16.93 7.67 17.12
C GLU A 192 17.21 6.68 15.98
N THR A 193 17.38 7.17 14.77
CA THR A 193 17.75 6.40 13.59
C THR A 193 18.59 7.26 12.65
N SER A 194 19.46 6.62 11.88
CA SER A 194 20.34 7.26 10.89
C SER A 194 19.76 7.23 9.47
N LEU A 195 18.84 6.29 9.20
CA LEU A 195 18.11 6.12 7.95
C LEU A 195 16.66 5.73 8.27
N ALA A 196 15.71 6.15 7.47
CA ALA A 196 14.33 5.75 7.63
C ALA A 196 13.67 5.43 6.27
N LEU A 197 12.96 4.32 6.20
CA LEU A 197 12.03 3.99 5.14
C LEU A 197 10.64 4.45 5.60
N ALA A 198 10.06 5.40 4.87
CA ALA A 198 8.77 5.97 5.23
C ALA A 198 7.86 6.04 4.00
N GLY A 199 6.61 5.65 4.15
CA GLY A 199 5.69 5.66 3.02
C GLY A 199 4.28 5.27 3.42
N GLY A 200 3.48 4.92 2.42
CA GLY A 200 2.13 4.41 2.63
C GLY A 200 1.72 3.43 1.55
N VAL A 201 0.80 2.55 1.90
CA VAL A 201 0.22 1.57 0.99
C VAL A 201 -1.27 1.46 1.22
N ASN A 202 -2.02 1.28 0.13
CA ASN A 202 -3.45 1.00 0.19
C ASN A 202 -3.87 0.15 -1.01
N ILE A 203 -4.49 -0.99 -0.74
CA ILE A 203 -5.10 -1.84 -1.76
C ILE A 203 -6.57 -2.03 -1.41
N ILE A 204 -7.44 -1.69 -2.37
CA ILE A 204 -8.88 -1.89 -2.24
C ILE A 204 -9.21 -3.35 -2.56
N GLY A 205 -9.09 -4.22 -1.56
CA GLY A 205 -9.30 -5.67 -1.66
C GLY A 205 -10.77 -6.11 -1.50
N SER A 206 -11.63 -5.21 -1.01
CA SER A 206 -13.05 -5.45 -0.77
C SER A 206 -13.91 -4.33 -1.34
N PRO A 207 -15.15 -4.61 -1.80
CA PRO A 207 -16.10 -3.59 -2.21
C PRO A 207 -16.68 -2.78 -1.04
N ALA A 208 -16.50 -3.24 0.20
CA ALA A 208 -17.19 -2.72 1.39
C ALA A 208 -16.90 -1.23 1.61
N TYR A 209 -15.65 -0.81 1.56
CA TYR A 209 -15.29 0.59 1.78
C TYR A 209 -15.81 1.49 0.64
N THR A 210 -15.72 1.03 -0.61
CA THR A 210 -16.29 1.73 -1.77
C THR A 210 -17.80 1.91 -1.64
N LEU A 211 -18.53 0.89 -1.16
CA LEU A 211 -19.95 0.99 -0.89
C LEU A 211 -20.28 2.00 0.21
N THR A 212 -19.48 2.04 1.28
CA THR A 212 -19.63 3.02 2.35
C THR A 212 -19.47 4.44 1.82
N LEU A 213 -18.46 4.69 1.03
CA LEU A 213 -18.20 6.00 0.42
C LEU A 213 -19.26 6.38 -0.61
N HIS A 214 -19.77 5.39 -1.37
CA HIS A 214 -20.89 5.59 -2.27
C HIS A 214 -22.15 6.02 -1.49
N ALA A 215 -22.47 5.32 -0.41
CA ALA A 215 -23.62 5.64 0.43
C ALA A 215 -23.49 7.02 1.12
N ALA A 216 -22.28 7.46 1.41
CA ALA A 216 -21.97 8.78 1.94
C ALA A 216 -21.99 9.90 0.88
N GLY A 217 -22.13 9.56 -0.42
CA GLY A 217 -22.05 10.53 -1.52
C GLY A 217 -20.66 11.14 -1.70
N ALA A 218 -19.59 10.44 -1.28
CA ALA A 218 -18.24 10.95 -1.29
C ALA A 218 -17.48 10.66 -2.59
N LEU A 219 -17.99 9.74 -3.43
CA LEU A 219 -17.33 9.35 -4.68
C LEU A 219 -17.78 10.22 -5.84
N SER A 220 -16.82 10.66 -6.65
CA SER A 220 -17.07 11.33 -7.93
C SER A 220 -17.81 10.40 -8.90
N ALA A 221 -18.70 10.97 -9.71
CA ALA A 221 -19.50 10.20 -10.66
C ALA A 221 -18.66 9.55 -11.77
N ASP A 222 -17.57 10.19 -12.17
CA ASP A 222 -16.65 9.75 -13.23
C ASP A 222 -15.36 9.09 -12.69
N GLY A 223 -15.24 8.88 -11.36
CA GLY A 223 -14.08 8.30 -10.71
C GLY A 223 -12.83 9.20 -10.73
N ARG A 224 -12.99 10.51 -10.90
CA ARG A 224 -11.90 11.48 -10.94
C ARG A 224 -11.99 12.46 -9.79
N SER A 225 -10.91 12.64 -9.09
CA SER A 225 -10.75 13.77 -8.18
C SER A 225 -10.52 15.06 -8.99
N LYS A 226 -11.23 16.12 -8.62
CA LYS A 226 -11.14 17.45 -9.24
C LYS A 226 -10.76 18.47 -8.18
N PRO A 227 -9.54 18.35 -7.58
CA PRO A 227 -9.14 19.21 -6.46
C PRO A 227 -9.09 20.67 -6.88
N PHE A 228 -9.66 21.55 -6.04
CA PHE A 228 -9.76 22.99 -6.26
C PHE A 228 -10.61 23.44 -7.45
N ASP A 229 -11.26 22.54 -8.17
CA ASP A 229 -12.18 22.87 -9.26
C ASP A 229 -13.58 23.19 -8.73
N ALA A 230 -14.29 24.11 -9.39
CA ALA A 230 -15.68 24.43 -9.08
C ALA A 230 -16.64 23.24 -9.35
N GLU A 231 -16.23 22.30 -10.21
CA GLU A 231 -16.97 21.08 -10.56
C GLU A 231 -16.61 19.89 -9.66
N ALA A 232 -15.91 20.10 -8.55
CA ALA A 232 -15.59 19.04 -7.61
C ALA A 232 -16.86 18.40 -7.05
N ASP A 233 -17.00 17.07 -7.25
CA ASP A 233 -18.20 16.29 -6.92
C ASP A 233 -17.90 15.03 -6.10
N GLY A 234 -16.67 14.88 -5.62
CA GLY A 234 -16.18 13.74 -4.87
C GLY A 234 -14.76 13.36 -5.27
N TYR A 235 -14.32 12.19 -4.83
CA TYR A 235 -13.03 11.67 -5.21
C TYR A 235 -13.13 10.33 -5.98
N GLY A 236 -12.09 9.95 -6.72
CA GLY A 236 -11.99 8.70 -7.46
C GLY A 236 -10.83 7.84 -6.99
#